data_438d9099048495f0c4510e2b3fbdabec
#
_entry.id   438d9099048495f0c4510e2b3fbdabec
#
_cell.length_a   1.000
_cell.length_b   1.000
_cell.length_c   1.000
_cell.angle_alpha   90.00
_cell.angle_beta   90.00
_cell.angle_gamma   90.00
#
_symmetry.space_group_name_H-M   'P 1'
#
loop_
_entity.id
_entity.type
_entity.pdbx_description
1 polymer ?
#
loop_
_entity_poly.entity_id
_entity_poly.type
_entity_poly.pdbx_seq_one_letter_code
_entity_poly.pdbx_strand_id
1 'polypeptide(L)'
;TGVWDDITEGFMLSILWNLAAFIVALGVLITVHEFGHFWVARRCGVRVERFSIGFGKSLWKRTDKHGTEFVIALIPLGGYVKMLDERVEPVAPELRHSAFNNKTVGQRAAIIAAGPVANFIFAIFAYWLVFIIGVPGVRPVVGEITTGSIAATAQITPGMELKAIDGIETPDWDAVRLQLVAKIGDEQTTVSVSPFGSDQRQEKVLDLRHWRFEPDKEDPVAALGIRPRGAQIEPVLAEVQAKSAASKAGLQAGDRIVKVDGQPLTQWMTFVTLVRDNPGKPLALEVERQGSSLSLTLTPDTKSGGGKAEGFAGVVPKVIPLPDEYKTIRQYGPFSAIVEATDKTWQLMKLTRSEEHTSELR
;
A
#
# COMPACT_ATOMS: atom_id res chain seq x y z
N THR A 1 -3.61 5.08 -34.90
CA THR A 1 -2.26 4.81 -34.39
C THR A 1 -1.96 5.65 -33.14
N GLY A 2 -2.44 6.89 -33.01
CA GLY A 2 -2.06 7.80 -31.94
C GLY A 2 -2.52 7.43 -30.53
N VAL A 3 -3.71 6.83 -30.34
CA VAL A 3 -4.27 6.57 -29.00
C VAL A 3 -3.58 5.38 -28.30
N TRP A 4 -3.12 4.41 -29.07
CA TRP A 4 -2.36 3.28 -28.51
C TRP A 4 -0.93 3.68 -28.15
N ASP A 5 -0.36 4.61 -28.90
CA ASP A 5 0.97 5.15 -28.64
C ASP A 5 0.95 5.97 -27.33
N ASP A 6 -0.07 6.80 -27.11
CA ASP A 6 -0.23 7.61 -25.88
C ASP A 6 -0.46 6.75 -24.62
N ILE A 7 -1.26 5.67 -24.72
CA ILE A 7 -1.51 4.76 -23.58
C ILE A 7 -0.26 3.94 -23.25
N THR A 8 0.44 3.45 -24.28
CA THR A 8 1.69 2.69 -24.06
C THR A 8 2.83 3.58 -23.57
N GLU A 9 2.93 4.81 -24.05
CA GLU A 9 3.88 5.80 -23.53
C GLU A 9 3.60 6.16 -22.08
N GLY A 10 2.35 6.43 -21.72
CA GLY A 10 1.95 6.71 -20.33
C GLY A 10 2.21 5.54 -19.39
N PHE A 11 1.93 4.32 -19.84
CA PHE A 11 2.19 3.10 -19.06
C PHE A 11 3.70 2.84 -18.90
N MET A 12 4.48 2.97 -19.97
CA MET A 12 5.93 2.83 -19.90
C MET A 12 6.57 3.91 -19.05
N LEU A 13 6.12 5.15 -19.16
CA LEU A 13 6.61 6.26 -18.33
C LEU A 13 6.33 6.03 -16.84
N SER A 14 5.16 5.49 -16.51
CA SER A 14 4.80 5.11 -15.14
C SER A 14 5.69 3.99 -14.59
N ILE A 15 5.97 2.95 -15.40
CA ILE A 15 6.89 1.87 -15.01
C ILE A 15 8.30 2.41 -14.78
N LEU A 16 8.80 3.25 -15.69
CA LEU A 16 10.13 3.84 -15.58
C LEU A 16 10.24 4.74 -14.34
N TRP A 17 9.19 5.52 -14.05
CA TRP A 17 9.13 6.35 -12.86
C TRP A 17 9.15 5.51 -11.58
N ASN A 18 8.34 4.46 -11.51
CA ASN A 18 8.29 3.58 -10.35
C ASN A 18 9.61 2.84 -10.15
N LEU A 19 10.24 2.38 -11.23
CA LEU A 19 11.56 1.74 -11.18
C LEU A 19 12.64 2.73 -10.71
N ALA A 20 12.65 3.95 -11.23
CA ALA A 20 13.58 4.98 -10.81
C ALA A 20 13.39 5.34 -9.33
N ALA A 21 12.15 5.53 -8.88
CA ALA A 21 11.82 5.80 -7.48
C ALA A 21 12.27 4.64 -6.56
N PHE A 22 12.06 3.39 -6.98
CA PHE A 22 12.51 2.22 -6.24
C PHE A 22 14.04 2.17 -6.11
N ILE A 23 14.78 2.41 -7.20
CA ILE A 23 16.24 2.43 -7.20
C ILE A 23 16.77 3.52 -6.28
N VAL A 24 16.18 4.72 -6.32
CA VAL A 24 16.56 5.82 -5.44
C VAL A 24 16.29 5.47 -3.98
N ALA A 25 15.10 4.95 -3.66
CA ALA A 25 14.74 4.57 -2.29
C ALA A 25 15.66 3.47 -1.75
N LEU A 26 15.95 2.44 -2.56
CA LEU A 26 16.87 1.37 -2.21
C LEU A 26 18.30 1.91 -2.00
N GLY A 27 18.76 2.77 -2.89
CA GLY A 27 20.08 3.42 -2.77
C GLY A 27 20.24 4.24 -1.50
N VAL A 28 19.21 5.01 -1.12
CA VAL A 28 19.18 5.78 0.13
C VAL A 28 19.21 4.84 1.33
N LEU A 29 18.39 3.79 1.33
CA LEU A 29 18.31 2.83 2.44
C LEU A 29 19.61 2.10 2.66
N ILE A 30 20.27 1.65 1.58
CA ILE A 30 21.57 0.98 1.64
C ILE A 30 22.65 1.96 2.12
N THR A 31 22.63 3.18 1.64
CA THR A 31 23.61 4.22 2.06
C THR A 31 23.49 4.50 3.56
N VAL A 32 22.27 4.61 4.09
CA VAL A 32 22.02 4.80 5.53
C VAL A 32 22.51 3.59 6.33
N HIS A 33 22.23 2.38 5.84
CA HIS A 33 22.69 1.12 6.46
C HIS A 33 24.23 1.08 6.56
N GLU A 34 24.91 1.30 5.45
CA GLU A 34 26.37 1.30 5.41
C GLU A 34 26.98 2.44 6.22
N PHE A 35 26.31 3.61 6.24
CA PHE A 35 26.72 4.71 7.10
C PHE A 35 26.65 4.38 8.59
N GLY A 36 25.65 3.59 9.01
CA GLY A 36 25.58 3.08 10.37
C GLY A 36 26.80 2.27 10.77
N HIS A 37 27.19 1.30 9.96
CA HIS A 37 28.43 0.52 10.16
C HIS A 37 29.67 1.41 10.19
N PHE A 38 29.80 2.31 9.23
CA PHE A 38 30.91 3.23 9.11
C PHE A 38 31.06 4.14 10.35
N TRP A 39 29.96 4.76 10.78
CA TRP A 39 30.00 5.71 11.90
C TRP A 39 30.38 5.03 13.21
N VAL A 40 29.79 3.87 13.51
CA VAL A 40 30.12 3.11 14.74
C VAL A 40 31.51 2.52 14.68
N ALA A 41 31.95 2.00 13.52
CA ALA A 41 33.31 1.50 13.35
C ALA A 41 34.35 2.58 13.66
N ARG A 42 34.17 3.79 13.16
CA ARG A 42 35.05 4.93 13.49
C ARG A 42 35.02 5.28 14.96
N ARG A 43 33.86 5.28 15.60
CA ARG A 43 33.73 5.53 17.04
C ARG A 43 34.41 4.46 17.90
N CYS A 44 34.45 3.25 17.42
CA CYS A 44 35.19 2.14 18.07
C CYS A 44 36.69 2.12 17.72
N GLY A 45 37.19 3.09 16.96
CA GLY A 45 38.59 3.17 16.55
C GLY A 45 39.00 2.14 15.50
N VAL A 46 38.05 1.60 14.72
CA VAL A 46 38.34 0.75 13.55
C VAL A 46 38.69 1.64 12.37
N ARG A 47 39.80 1.30 11.70
CA ARG A 47 40.17 1.96 10.44
C ARG A 47 39.25 1.51 9.33
N VAL A 48 38.51 2.44 8.75
CA VAL A 48 37.70 2.22 7.57
C VAL A 48 38.49 2.66 6.34
N GLU A 49 38.77 1.72 5.45
CA GLU A 49 39.55 1.96 4.24
C GLU A 49 38.70 2.52 3.11
N ARG A 50 37.49 2.01 2.95
CA ARG A 50 36.58 2.45 1.89
C ARG A 50 35.13 2.42 2.32
N PHE A 51 34.40 3.45 1.91
CA PHE A 51 32.96 3.54 1.95
C PHE A 51 32.45 3.70 0.52
N SER A 52 31.76 2.71 -0.01
CA SER A 52 31.24 2.74 -1.36
C SER A 52 29.72 2.72 -1.41
N ILE A 53 29.15 3.66 -2.18
CA ILE A 53 27.75 3.64 -2.61
C ILE A 53 27.76 3.05 -4.01
N GLY A 54 27.15 1.87 -4.16
CA GLY A 54 27.17 1.12 -5.41
C GLY A 54 28.37 0.18 -5.57
N PHE A 55 28.34 -0.56 -6.68
CA PHE A 55 29.35 -1.52 -7.09
C PHE A 55 29.93 -1.19 -8.47
N GLY A 56 31.09 -1.75 -8.76
CA GLY A 56 31.73 -1.68 -10.07
C GLY A 56 32.62 -0.47 -10.23
N LYS A 57 32.66 0.10 -11.45
CA LYS A 57 33.56 1.22 -11.78
C LYS A 57 33.22 2.46 -10.98
N SER A 58 34.24 3.05 -10.35
CA SER A 58 34.10 4.33 -9.62
C SER A 58 33.81 5.46 -10.58
N LEU A 59 32.70 6.16 -10.34
CA LEU A 59 32.35 7.42 -11.04
C LEU A 59 32.96 8.62 -10.34
N TRP A 60 33.04 8.56 -9.02
CA TRP A 60 33.60 9.61 -8.19
C TRP A 60 34.28 9.01 -6.97
N LYS A 61 35.41 9.56 -6.55
CA LYS A 61 36.09 9.19 -5.32
C LYS A 61 36.78 10.38 -4.66
N ARG A 62 36.79 10.32 -3.35
CA ARG A 62 37.45 11.29 -2.49
C ARG A 62 37.96 10.59 -1.24
N THR A 63 39.20 10.87 -0.87
CA THR A 63 39.79 10.39 0.38
C THR A 63 39.72 11.45 1.45
N ASP A 64 39.30 11.11 2.64
CA ASP A 64 39.24 12.04 3.77
C ASP A 64 40.58 12.08 4.56
N LYS A 65 40.62 12.95 5.54
CA LYS A 65 41.82 13.11 6.41
C LYS A 65 42.17 11.88 7.27
N HIS A 66 41.23 10.93 7.41
CA HIS A 66 41.44 9.71 8.16
C HIS A 66 41.81 8.51 7.27
N GLY A 67 42.03 8.75 6.00
CA GLY A 67 42.41 7.74 5.03
C GLY A 67 41.26 6.87 4.50
N THR A 68 40.00 7.23 4.74
CA THR A 68 38.85 6.54 4.14
C THR A 68 38.58 7.07 2.74
N GLU A 69 38.55 6.18 1.77
CA GLU A 69 38.17 6.49 0.38
C GLU A 69 36.64 6.37 0.23
N PHE A 70 35.97 7.50 0.00
CA PHE A 70 34.54 7.56 -0.34
C PHE A 70 34.38 7.39 -1.84
N VAL A 71 33.53 6.45 -2.25
CA VAL A 71 33.33 6.09 -3.64
C VAL A 71 31.84 6.11 -3.99
N ILE A 72 31.52 6.68 -5.15
CA ILE A 72 30.23 6.49 -5.81
C ILE A 72 30.51 5.66 -7.05
N ALA A 73 29.91 4.48 -7.13
CA ALA A 73 30.13 3.52 -8.22
C ALA A 73 28.93 3.48 -9.19
N LEU A 74 29.14 2.87 -10.35
CA LEU A 74 28.23 2.89 -11.49
C LEU A 74 26.91 2.17 -11.22
N ILE A 75 26.93 1.08 -10.45
CA ILE A 75 25.75 0.22 -10.20
C ILE A 75 25.16 0.58 -8.84
N PRO A 76 24.03 1.32 -8.76
CA PRO A 76 23.47 1.84 -7.50
C PRO A 76 22.64 0.81 -6.71
N LEU A 77 22.87 -0.48 -6.90
CA LEU A 77 22.12 -1.58 -6.28
C LEU A 77 22.84 -2.17 -5.06
N GLY A 78 23.53 -1.33 -4.29
CA GLY A 78 24.24 -1.83 -3.12
C GLY A 78 25.24 -0.82 -2.60
N GLY A 79 26.07 -1.28 -1.69
CA GLY A 79 27.16 -0.54 -1.10
C GLY A 79 27.97 -1.43 -0.19
N TYR A 80 29.07 -0.93 0.34
CA TYR A 80 29.87 -1.63 1.33
C TYR A 80 30.79 -0.70 2.10
N VAL A 81 31.12 -1.13 3.31
CA VAL A 81 32.16 -0.52 4.15
C VAL A 81 33.28 -1.52 4.28
N LYS A 82 34.46 -1.19 3.74
CA LYS A 82 35.68 -2.00 3.93
C LYS A 82 36.40 -1.55 5.17
N MET A 83 36.44 -2.40 6.17
CA MET A 83 37.19 -2.19 7.41
C MET A 83 38.52 -2.95 7.36
N LEU A 84 39.52 -2.42 8.03
CA LEU A 84 40.78 -3.13 8.21
C LEU A 84 40.55 -4.41 9.03
N ASP A 85 40.98 -5.55 8.51
CA ASP A 85 40.79 -6.86 9.13
C ASP A 85 41.94 -7.82 8.76
N GLU A 86 42.66 -8.32 9.75
CA GLU A 86 43.80 -9.24 9.55
C GLU A 86 43.40 -10.58 8.93
N ARG A 87 42.13 -10.97 9.04
CA ARG A 87 41.62 -12.18 8.44
C ARG A 87 41.44 -12.08 6.92
N VAL A 88 41.39 -10.87 6.39
CA VAL A 88 41.17 -10.59 4.97
C VAL A 88 42.47 -10.22 4.28
N GLU A 89 43.34 -9.45 4.94
CA GLU A 89 44.58 -8.97 4.36
C GLU A 89 45.65 -8.76 5.46
N PRO A 90 46.95 -8.85 5.09
CA PRO A 90 48.03 -8.55 6.02
C PRO A 90 47.96 -7.12 6.54
N VAL A 91 48.06 -6.93 7.85
CA VAL A 91 48.00 -5.63 8.51
C VAL A 91 49.37 -5.31 9.14
N ALA A 92 49.88 -4.11 8.90
CA ALA A 92 51.11 -3.64 9.52
C ALA A 92 50.98 -3.65 11.05
N PRO A 93 52.03 -4.00 11.81
CA PRO A 93 51.97 -4.13 13.27
C PRO A 93 51.45 -2.88 13.97
N GLU A 94 51.73 -1.69 13.42
CA GLU A 94 51.34 -0.39 13.97
C GLU A 94 49.82 -0.15 13.86
N LEU A 95 49.17 -0.81 12.90
CA LEU A 95 47.73 -0.65 12.61
C LEU A 95 46.84 -1.77 13.20
N ARG A 96 47.41 -2.79 13.81
CA ARG A 96 46.69 -3.94 14.36
C ARG A 96 45.61 -3.54 15.36
N HIS A 97 45.87 -2.51 16.17
CA HIS A 97 44.93 -2.01 17.17
C HIS A 97 43.66 -1.41 16.52
N SER A 98 43.73 -1.00 15.28
CA SER A 98 42.62 -0.43 14.50
C SER A 98 41.93 -1.43 13.59
N ALA A 99 42.33 -2.70 13.61
CA ALA A 99 41.67 -3.77 12.86
C ALA A 99 40.38 -4.22 13.55
N PHE A 100 39.35 -4.50 12.76
CA PHE A 100 38.03 -4.92 13.26
C PHE A 100 38.11 -6.21 14.11
N ASN A 101 38.88 -7.21 13.65
CA ASN A 101 39.03 -8.49 14.36
C ASN A 101 39.69 -8.36 15.74
N ASN A 102 40.46 -7.31 15.99
CA ASN A 102 41.14 -7.05 17.24
C ASN A 102 40.31 -6.18 18.21
N LYS A 103 39.10 -5.81 17.86
CA LYS A 103 38.18 -5.12 18.76
C LYS A 103 37.47 -6.10 19.67
N THR A 104 36.99 -5.58 20.80
CA THR A 104 36.22 -6.38 21.77
C THR A 104 34.95 -6.95 21.12
N VAL A 105 34.41 -8.02 21.67
CA VAL A 105 33.16 -8.63 21.17
C VAL A 105 32.01 -7.61 21.16
N GLY A 106 31.91 -6.79 22.22
CA GLY A 106 30.89 -5.74 22.31
C GLY A 106 31.02 -4.69 21.21
N GLN A 107 32.26 -4.24 20.92
CA GLN A 107 32.50 -3.28 19.82
C GLN A 107 32.16 -3.87 18.46
N ARG A 108 32.54 -5.13 18.18
CA ARG A 108 32.20 -5.81 16.94
C ARG A 108 30.70 -6.02 16.79
N ALA A 109 30.03 -6.42 17.87
CA ALA A 109 28.57 -6.56 17.88
C ALA A 109 27.87 -5.21 17.63
N ALA A 110 28.33 -4.13 18.24
CA ALA A 110 27.81 -2.78 18.01
C ALA A 110 27.98 -2.33 16.55
N ILE A 111 29.14 -2.60 15.95
CA ILE A 111 29.40 -2.25 14.54
C ILE A 111 28.46 -3.03 13.62
N ILE A 112 28.26 -4.34 13.87
CA ILE A 112 27.38 -5.19 13.06
C ILE A 112 25.90 -4.73 13.20
N ALA A 113 25.47 -4.45 14.43
CA ALA A 113 24.10 -4.00 14.68
C ALA A 113 23.81 -2.59 14.17
N ALA A 114 24.84 -1.78 13.98
CA ALA A 114 24.70 -0.37 13.61
C ALA A 114 24.02 -0.14 12.26
N GLY A 115 24.20 -1.04 11.29
CA GLY A 115 23.52 -0.95 9.98
C GLY A 115 22.01 -1.05 10.11
N PRO A 116 21.46 -2.15 10.62
CA PRO A 116 20.03 -2.29 10.86
C PRO A 116 19.46 -1.18 11.76
N VAL A 117 20.15 -0.81 12.83
CA VAL A 117 19.71 0.27 13.75
C VAL A 117 19.61 1.60 13.01
N ALA A 118 20.58 1.92 12.14
CA ALA A 118 20.52 3.14 11.31
C ALA A 118 19.29 3.16 10.41
N ASN A 119 18.90 2.01 9.84
CA ASN A 119 17.69 1.91 9.03
C ASN A 119 16.41 2.15 9.85
N PHE A 120 16.34 1.65 11.08
CA PHE A 120 15.20 1.95 11.96
C PHE A 120 15.13 3.43 12.34
N ILE A 121 16.25 4.05 12.66
CA ILE A 121 16.30 5.50 12.95
C ILE A 121 15.87 6.29 11.72
N PHE A 122 16.32 5.90 10.54
CA PHE A 122 15.92 6.53 9.29
C PHE A 122 14.42 6.35 9.00
N ALA A 123 13.85 5.18 9.26
CA ALA A 123 12.41 4.93 9.12
C ALA A 123 11.59 5.84 10.05
N ILE A 124 11.99 5.97 11.31
CA ILE A 124 11.35 6.89 12.26
C ILE A 124 11.42 8.34 11.74
N PHE A 125 12.58 8.77 11.26
CA PHE A 125 12.74 10.11 10.69
C PHE A 125 11.87 10.34 9.45
N ALA A 126 11.82 9.37 8.54
CA ALA A 126 10.99 9.44 7.34
C ALA A 126 9.50 9.52 7.68
N TYR A 127 9.01 8.69 8.60
CA TYR A 127 7.63 8.76 9.09
C TYR A 127 7.34 10.06 9.83
N TRP A 128 8.28 10.57 10.60
CA TRP A 128 8.15 11.86 11.26
C TRP A 128 7.91 12.98 10.26
N LEU A 129 8.68 13.04 9.17
CA LEU A 129 8.47 14.01 8.09
C LEU A 129 7.08 13.83 7.45
N VAL A 130 6.70 12.60 7.13
CA VAL A 130 5.41 12.29 6.53
C VAL A 130 4.25 12.74 7.44
N PHE A 131 4.34 12.49 8.73
CA PHE A 131 3.30 12.89 9.68
C PHE A 131 3.25 14.40 9.93
N ILE A 132 4.35 15.12 9.80
CA ILE A 132 4.36 16.59 9.82
C ILE A 132 3.74 17.18 8.55
N ILE A 133 4.08 16.63 7.38
CA ILE A 133 3.51 17.07 6.10
C ILE A 133 2.02 16.77 6.04
N GLY A 134 1.63 15.62 6.58
CA GLY A 134 0.26 15.12 6.62
C GLY A 134 0.02 13.94 5.68
N VAL A 135 -0.73 12.98 6.16
CA VAL A 135 -1.12 11.78 5.41
C VAL A 135 -2.56 11.95 4.96
N PRO A 136 -2.82 11.95 3.64
CA PRO A 136 -4.20 11.97 3.15
C PRO A 136 -4.89 10.66 3.50
N GLY A 137 -6.15 10.75 3.89
CA GLY A 137 -6.96 9.60 4.25
C GLY A 137 -8.43 9.84 3.90
N VAL A 138 -9.23 8.81 4.14
CA VAL A 138 -10.69 8.86 3.97
C VAL A 138 -11.33 8.63 5.32
N ARG A 139 -12.24 9.52 5.71
CA ARG A 139 -12.99 9.41 6.97
C ARG A 139 -13.75 8.08 6.98
N PRO A 140 -13.80 7.38 8.13
CA PRO A 140 -14.34 6.03 8.21
C PRO A 140 -15.87 6.02 8.27
N VAL A 141 -16.49 6.50 7.21
CA VAL A 141 -17.94 6.53 7.06
C VAL A 141 -18.42 5.27 6.36
N VAL A 142 -19.40 4.63 6.96
CA VAL A 142 -20.02 3.41 6.43
C VAL A 142 -20.85 3.73 5.19
N GLY A 143 -20.59 3.05 4.08
CA GLY A 143 -21.35 3.15 2.85
C GLY A 143 -22.48 2.13 2.80
N GLU A 144 -22.16 0.86 2.98
CA GLU A 144 -23.11 -0.25 2.96
C GLU A 144 -22.80 -1.26 4.05
N ILE A 145 -23.84 -1.96 4.52
CA ILE A 145 -23.73 -3.04 5.48
C ILE A 145 -24.33 -4.32 4.88
N THR A 146 -23.57 -5.40 4.92
CA THR A 146 -24.02 -6.72 4.48
C THR A 146 -25.04 -7.29 5.47
N THR A 147 -26.20 -7.71 4.97
CA THR A 147 -27.27 -8.31 5.80
C THR A 147 -26.75 -9.56 6.52
N GLY A 148 -27.06 -9.67 7.82
CA GLY A 148 -26.65 -10.81 8.65
C GLY A 148 -25.16 -10.80 9.06
N SER A 149 -24.42 -9.74 8.74
CA SER A 149 -23.02 -9.60 9.11
C SER A 149 -22.84 -9.23 10.59
N ILE A 150 -21.58 -9.28 11.06
CA ILE A 150 -21.21 -8.84 12.41
C ILE A 150 -21.61 -7.37 12.64
N ALA A 151 -21.34 -6.51 11.66
CA ALA A 151 -21.72 -5.10 11.74
C ALA A 151 -23.23 -4.88 11.76
N ALA A 152 -23.99 -5.64 10.97
CA ALA A 152 -25.46 -5.57 10.97
C ALA A 152 -26.04 -5.98 12.33
N THR A 153 -25.52 -7.06 12.93
CA THR A 153 -25.93 -7.54 14.25
C THR A 153 -25.62 -6.52 15.35
N ALA A 154 -24.53 -5.77 15.21
CA ALA A 154 -24.17 -4.67 16.11
C ALA A 154 -24.97 -3.38 15.87
N GLN A 155 -25.91 -3.39 14.91
CA GLN A 155 -26.72 -2.22 14.54
C GLN A 155 -25.89 -1.03 14.01
N ILE A 156 -24.80 -1.30 13.33
CA ILE A 156 -24.08 -0.30 12.54
C ILE A 156 -24.84 -0.13 11.23
N THR A 157 -25.12 1.12 10.87
CA THR A 157 -25.92 1.45 9.68
C THR A 157 -25.15 2.36 8.73
N PRO A 158 -25.51 2.38 7.43
CA PRO A 158 -24.92 3.31 6.47
C PRO A 158 -25.02 4.77 6.96
N GLY A 159 -23.99 5.56 6.69
CA GLY A 159 -23.88 6.95 7.12
C GLY A 159 -23.32 7.16 8.53
N MET A 160 -23.06 6.09 9.27
CA MET A 160 -22.31 6.16 10.53
C MET A 160 -20.81 6.28 10.26
N GLU A 161 -20.13 7.07 11.09
CA GLU A 161 -18.67 7.20 11.11
C GLU A 161 -18.11 6.45 12.32
N LEU A 162 -17.10 5.62 12.10
CA LEU A 162 -16.40 4.90 13.15
C LEU A 162 -15.37 5.83 13.81
N LYS A 163 -15.67 6.35 14.99
CA LYS A 163 -14.86 7.37 15.68
C LYS A 163 -13.71 6.76 16.49
N ALA A 164 -13.93 5.62 17.13
CA ALA A 164 -12.94 4.95 17.95
C ALA A 164 -13.19 3.45 18.04
N ILE A 165 -12.13 2.67 18.29
CA ILE A 165 -12.21 1.24 18.61
C ILE A 165 -11.54 1.02 19.97
N ASP A 166 -12.28 0.49 20.95
CA ASP A 166 -11.86 0.34 22.35
C ASP A 166 -11.19 1.62 22.90
N GLY A 167 -11.78 2.77 22.61
CA GLY A 167 -11.31 4.08 23.06
C GLY A 167 -10.15 4.68 22.26
N ILE A 168 -9.60 3.97 21.28
CA ILE A 168 -8.54 4.48 20.41
C ILE A 168 -9.17 5.15 19.21
N GLU A 169 -8.91 6.45 19.00
CA GLU A 169 -9.46 7.25 17.91
C GLU A 169 -9.05 6.71 16.53
N THR A 170 -10.02 6.66 15.64
CA THR A 170 -9.86 6.19 14.27
C THR A 170 -10.21 7.29 13.27
N PRO A 171 -9.28 8.21 12.95
CA PRO A 171 -9.57 9.36 12.09
C PRO A 171 -9.80 8.99 10.62
N ASP A 172 -9.37 7.83 10.19
CA ASP A 172 -9.50 7.32 8.82
C ASP A 172 -9.65 5.80 8.78
N TRP A 173 -9.92 5.26 7.59
CA TRP A 173 -10.07 3.81 7.40
C TRP A 173 -8.81 3.02 7.68
N ASP A 174 -7.64 3.59 7.47
CA ASP A 174 -6.37 2.89 7.76
C ASP A 174 -6.18 2.71 9.27
N ALA A 175 -6.56 3.71 10.06
CA ALA A 175 -6.60 3.60 11.51
C ALA A 175 -7.61 2.53 11.97
N VAL A 176 -8.79 2.46 11.35
CA VAL A 176 -9.78 1.41 11.63
C VAL A 176 -9.21 0.03 11.34
N ARG A 177 -8.63 -0.19 10.16
CA ARG A 177 -8.02 -1.47 9.78
C ARG A 177 -6.95 -1.90 10.75
N LEU A 178 -6.07 -0.98 11.11
CA LEU A 178 -4.98 -1.24 12.06
C LEU A 178 -5.50 -1.68 13.44
N GLN A 179 -6.52 -0.99 13.96
CA GLN A 179 -7.12 -1.36 15.24
C GLN A 179 -7.86 -2.71 15.16
N LEU A 180 -8.51 -3.00 14.04
CA LEU A 180 -9.19 -4.30 13.85
C LEU A 180 -8.19 -5.46 13.77
N VAL A 181 -7.08 -5.30 13.07
CA VAL A 181 -6.03 -6.33 13.01
C VAL A 181 -5.49 -6.65 14.42
N ALA A 182 -5.38 -5.65 15.29
CA ALA A 182 -4.98 -5.85 16.68
C ALA A 182 -6.01 -6.63 17.52
N LYS A 183 -7.24 -6.81 17.02
CA LYS A 183 -8.33 -7.56 17.68
C LYS A 183 -8.49 -9.01 17.18
N ILE A 184 -7.59 -9.48 16.35
CA ILE A 184 -7.61 -10.88 15.88
C ILE A 184 -7.44 -11.80 17.10
N GLY A 185 -8.41 -12.69 17.28
CA GLY A 185 -8.46 -13.63 18.41
C GLY A 185 -9.25 -13.13 19.63
N ASP A 186 -9.64 -11.86 19.66
CA ASP A 186 -10.54 -11.35 20.70
C ASP A 186 -11.98 -11.82 20.45
N GLU A 187 -12.76 -11.97 21.51
CA GLU A 187 -14.16 -12.41 21.42
C GLU A 187 -15.09 -11.25 21.05
N GLN A 188 -14.73 -10.02 21.39
CA GLN A 188 -15.53 -8.83 21.12
C GLN A 188 -14.65 -7.56 21.12
N THR A 189 -15.18 -6.50 20.52
CA THR A 189 -14.59 -5.17 20.60
C THR A 189 -15.71 -4.12 20.62
N THR A 190 -15.45 -2.97 21.22
CA THR A 190 -16.40 -1.85 21.27
C THR A 190 -16.01 -0.80 20.25
N VAL A 191 -16.96 -0.39 19.43
CA VAL A 191 -16.76 0.66 18.42
C VAL A 191 -17.63 1.86 18.75
N SER A 192 -17.01 3.02 18.89
CA SER A 192 -17.72 4.30 19.03
C SER A 192 -18.10 4.80 17.64
N VAL A 193 -19.37 4.99 17.40
CA VAL A 193 -19.91 5.48 16.12
C VAL A 193 -20.73 6.76 16.33
N SER A 194 -20.80 7.60 15.31
CA SER A 194 -21.71 8.76 15.26
C SER A 194 -22.25 8.93 13.84
N PRO A 195 -23.44 9.52 13.65
CA PRO A 195 -23.86 9.94 12.34
C PRO A 195 -22.81 10.87 11.73
N PHE A 196 -22.55 10.74 10.43
CA PHE A 196 -21.59 11.61 9.74
C PHE A 196 -22.00 13.09 9.90
N GLY A 197 -21.04 13.92 10.30
CA GLY A 197 -21.29 15.35 10.60
C GLY A 197 -21.83 15.62 12.02
N SER A 198 -21.97 14.60 12.87
CA SER A 198 -22.37 14.73 14.26
C SER A 198 -21.27 14.20 15.19
N ASP A 199 -21.18 14.80 16.38
CA ASP A 199 -20.29 14.34 17.46
C ASP A 199 -21.00 13.50 18.52
N GLN A 200 -22.28 13.17 18.31
CA GLN A 200 -23.04 12.32 19.22
C GLN A 200 -22.62 10.86 19.06
N ARG A 201 -21.74 10.43 19.93
CA ARG A 201 -21.19 9.06 19.92
C ARG A 201 -22.13 8.05 20.57
N GLN A 202 -22.22 6.88 19.97
CA GLN A 202 -22.88 5.70 20.50
C GLN A 202 -21.88 4.55 20.49
N GLU A 203 -21.91 3.74 21.54
CA GLU A 203 -21.07 2.54 21.63
C GLU A 203 -21.80 1.36 21.02
N LYS A 204 -21.13 0.64 20.13
CA LYS A 204 -21.60 -0.60 19.51
C LYS A 204 -20.61 -1.72 19.84
N VAL A 205 -21.12 -2.87 20.22
CA VAL A 205 -20.31 -4.06 20.50
C VAL A 205 -20.31 -4.99 19.30
N LEU A 206 -19.15 -5.28 18.78
CA LEU A 206 -18.95 -6.28 17.72
C LEU A 206 -18.61 -7.63 18.34
N ASP A 207 -19.39 -8.66 17.99
CA ASP A 207 -19.09 -10.06 18.36
C ASP A 207 -18.09 -10.64 17.35
N LEU A 208 -16.86 -10.85 17.77
CA LEU A 208 -15.76 -11.32 16.92
C LEU A 208 -15.54 -12.83 17.00
N ARG A 209 -16.32 -13.60 17.76
CA ARG A 209 -16.12 -15.04 17.95
C ARG A 209 -16.14 -15.83 16.63
N HIS A 210 -16.90 -15.38 15.66
CA HIS A 210 -16.99 -15.98 14.32
C HIS A 210 -16.35 -15.12 13.23
N TRP A 211 -15.62 -14.08 13.61
CA TRP A 211 -14.90 -13.23 12.68
C TRP A 211 -13.68 -13.97 12.15
N ARG A 212 -13.70 -14.30 10.85
CA ARG A 212 -12.63 -15.00 10.15
C ARG A 212 -12.30 -14.22 8.89
N PHE A 213 -11.04 -14.01 8.65
CA PHE A 213 -10.51 -13.48 7.39
C PHE A 213 -9.04 -13.86 7.27
N GLU A 214 -8.52 -13.87 6.04
CA GLU A 214 -7.11 -14.05 5.75
C GLU A 214 -6.44 -12.67 5.63
N PRO A 215 -5.58 -12.25 6.58
CA PRO A 215 -5.02 -10.89 6.61
C PRO A 215 -4.32 -10.46 5.33
N ASP A 216 -3.71 -11.43 4.61
CA ASP A 216 -2.97 -11.17 3.38
C ASP A 216 -3.87 -11.05 2.14
N LYS A 217 -5.12 -11.47 2.22
CA LYS A 217 -6.04 -11.53 1.07
C LYS A 217 -7.33 -10.75 1.26
N GLU A 218 -7.74 -10.53 2.49
CA GLU A 218 -9.04 -9.98 2.82
C GLU A 218 -8.92 -8.72 3.67
N ASP A 219 -9.80 -7.75 3.41
CA ASP A 219 -9.92 -6.54 4.23
C ASP A 219 -10.66 -6.87 5.53
N PRO A 220 -10.08 -6.61 6.72
CA PRO A 220 -10.74 -6.83 8.00
C PRO A 220 -12.08 -6.09 8.13
N VAL A 221 -12.23 -4.94 7.51
CA VAL A 221 -13.47 -4.14 7.47
C VAL A 221 -14.55 -4.86 6.66
N ALA A 222 -14.18 -5.37 5.48
CA ALA A 222 -15.09 -6.15 4.64
C ALA A 222 -15.54 -7.45 5.32
N ALA A 223 -14.63 -8.09 6.08
CA ALA A 223 -14.95 -9.30 6.85
C ALA A 223 -15.97 -9.07 7.99
N LEU A 224 -16.12 -7.83 8.45
CA LEU A 224 -17.20 -7.44 9.37
C LEU A 224 -18.53 -7.17 8.66
N GLY A 225 -18.52 -7.15 7.32
CA GLY A 225 -19.68 -6.81 6.50
C GLY A 225 -19.86 -5.33 6.27
N ILE A 226 -18.79 -4.52 6.45
CA ILE A 226 -18.79 -3.09 6.21
C ILE A 226 -18.15 -2.80 4.86
N ARG A 227 -18.85 -2.04 4.02
CA ARG A 227 -18.27 -1.42 2.82
C ARG A 227 -18.08 0.06 3.10
N PRO A 228 -16.83 0.57 3.04
CA PRO A 228 -16.55 1.99 3.17
C PRO A 228 -17.32 2.85 2.16
N ARG A 229 -17.72 4.04 2.57
CA ARG A 229 -18.19 5.04 1.63
C ARG A 229 -17.02 5.49 0.77
N GLY A 230 -17.15 5.33 -0.54
CA GLY A 230 -16.10 5.60 -1.52
C GLY A 230 -16.65 6.28 -2.75
N ALA A 231 -15.83 6.39 -3.78
CA ALA A 231 -16.26 6.81 -5.10
C ALA A 231 -17.41 5.92 -5.58
N GLN A 232 -18.44 6.52 -6.14
CA GLN A 232 -19.59 5.79 -6.67
C GLN A 232 -19.38 5.53 -8.15
N ILE A 233 -19.62 4.28 -8.56
CA ILE A 233 -19.58 3.90 -9.97
C ILE A 233 -21.03 3.79 -10.44
N GLU A 234 -21.44 4.70 -11.33
CA GLU A 234 -22.74 4.64 -11.94
C GLU A 234 -22.77 3.66 -13.11
N PRO A 235 -23.89 2.99 -13.40
CA PRO A 235 -24.05 2.17 -14.60
C PRO A 235 -24.26 3.01 -15.86
N VAL A 236 -23.47 4.06 -15.99
CA VAL A 236 -23.41 4.98 -17.13
C VAL A 236 -22.05 4.84 -17.79
N LEU A 237 -22.01 4.75 -19.11
CA LEU A 237 -20.77 4.62 -19.86
C LEU A 237 -20.10 5.99 -20.00
N ALA A 238 -18.89 6.13 -19.46
CA ALA A 238 -18.05 7.30 -19.70
C ALA A 238 -17.32 7.19 -21.04
N GLU A 239 -16.91 5.96 -21.40
CA GLU A 239 -16.18 5.69 -22.64
C GLU A 239 -16.53 4.29 -23.17
N VAL A 240 -16.58 4.17 -24.49
CA VAL A 240 -16.70 2.91 -25.24
C VAL A 240 -15.48 2.78 -26.13
N GLN A 241 -14.68 1.74 -25.92
CA GLN A 241 -13.47 1.49 -26.71
C GLN A 241 -13.81 1.16 -28.16
N ALA A 242 -13.07 1.74 -29.09
CA ALA A 242 -13.25 1.47 -30.51
C ALA A 242 -13.01 -0.01 -30.83
N LYS A 243 -13.79 -0.59 -31.73
CA LYS A 243 -13.74 -1.99 -32.16
C LYS A 243 -13.97 -3.02 -31.01
N SER A 244 -14.47 -2.59 -29.87
CA SER A 244 -14.84 -3.47 -28.77
C SER A 244 -16.21 -4.15 -29.02
N ALA A 245 -16.53 -5.16 -28.20
CA ALA A 245 -17.84 -5.78 -28.19
C ALA A 245 -18.96 -4.76 -27.94
N ALA A 246 -18.75 -3.79 -27.06
CA ALA A 246 -19.69 -2.71 -26.78
C ALA A 246 -19.89 -1.79 -27.97
N SER A 247 -18.82 -1.42 -28.68
CA SER A 247 -18.89 -0.62 -29.91
C SER A 247 -19.68 -1.32 -31.01
N LYS A 248 -19.44 -2.63 -31.18
CA LYS A 248 -20.19 -3.46 -32.17
C LYS A 248 -21.65 -3.62 -31.78
N ALA A 249 -21.99 -3.61 -30.50
CA ALA A 249 -23.36 -3.66 -30.00
C ALA A 249 -24.13 -2.31 -30.18
N GLY A 250 -23.44 -1.23 -30.56
CA GLY A 250 -24.03 0.09 -30.69
C GLY A 250 -24.09 0.90 -29.41
N LEU A 251 -23.38 0.49 -28.36
CA LEU A 251 -23.23 1.27 -27.12
C LEU A 251 -22.42 2.55 -27.38
N GLN A 252 -22.78 3.62 -26.69
CA GLN A 252 -22.13 4.93 -26.80
C GLN A 252 -21.85 5.51 -25.42
N ALA A 253 -20.89 6.42 -25.34
CA ALA A 253 -20.66 7.20 -24.16
C ALA A 253 -21.95 7.98 -23.79
N GLY A 254 -22.27 8.01 -22.48
CA GLY A 254 -23.49 8.59 -21.94
C GLY A 254 -24.67 7.61 -21.79
N ASP A 255 -24.59 6.42 -22.36
CA ASP A 255 -25.61 5.40 -22.20
C ASP A 255 -25.68 4.91 -20.73
N ARG A 256 -26.89 4.83 -20.19
CA ARG A 256 -27.15 4.21 -18.89
C ARG A 256 -27.71 2.81 -19.13
N ILE A 257 -27.05 1.80 -18.56
CA ILE A 257 -27.53 0.43 -18.63
C ILE A 257 -28.58 0.24 -17.53
N VAL A 258 -29.82 -0.02 -17.93
CA VAL A 258 -30.97 -0.13 -17.02
C VAL A 258 -31.26 -1.57 -16.66
N LYS A 259 -31.22 -2.47 -17.64
CA LYS A 259 -31.46 -3.90 -17.46
C LYS A 259 -30.49 -4.74 -18.27
N VAL A 260 -30.21 -5.93 -17.76
CA VAL A 260 -29.46 -6.98 -18.45
C VAL A 260 -30.28 -8.27 -18.37
N ASP A 261 -30.59 -8.87 -19.52
CA ASP A 261 -31.46 -10.06 -19.64
C ASP A 261 -32.77 -9.93 -18.84
N GLY A 262 -33.39 -8.73 -18.90
CA GLY A 262 -34.65 -8.43 -18.23
C GLY A 262 -34.55 -8.15 -16.72
N GLN A 263 -33.37 -8.27 -16.13
CA GLN A 263 -33.13 -7.97 -14.71
C GLN A 263 -32.63 -6.54 -14.53
N PRO A 264 -33.20 -5.76 -13.59
CA PRO A 264 -32.72 -4.42 -13.31
C PRO A 264 -31.26 -4.40 -12.87
N LEU A 265 -30.48 -3.46 -13.41
CA LEU A 265 -29.09 -3.27 -13.04
C LEU A 265 -28.99 -2.10 -12.06
N THR A 266 -28.63 -2.38 -10.81
CA THR A 266 -28.47 -1.39 -9.75
C THR A 266 -27.00 -1.07 -9.47
N GLN A 267 -26.10 -2.02 -9.74
CA GLN A 267 -24.67 -1.89 -9.45
C GLN A 267 -23.83 -2.24 -10.68
N TRP A 268 -22.82 -1.42 -10.95
CA TRP A 268 -21.90 -1.65 -12.06
C TRP A 268 -21.17 -2.99 -11.98
N MET A 269 -20.78 -3.42 -10.77
CA MET A 269 -20.06 -4.70 -10.59
C MET A 269 -20.90 -5.92 -10.98
N THR A 270 -22.22 -5.84 -10.88
CA THR A 270 -23.12 -6.88 -11.40
C THR A 270 -22.99 -7.01 -12.91
N PHE A 271 -22.95 -5.89 -13.62
CA PHE A 271 -22.72 -5.86 -15.06
C PHE A 271 -21.36 -6.44 -15.44
N VAL A 272 -20.29 -6.05 -14.73
CA VAL A 272 -18.93 -6.58 -14.95
C VAL A 272 -18.89 -8.09 -14.78
N THR A 273 -19.54 -8.61 -13.75
CA THR A 273 -19.61 -10.07 -13.49
C THR A 273 -20.37 -10.80 -14.58
N LEU A 274 -21.52 -10.26 -15.03
CA LEU A 274 -22.31 -10.85 -16.11
C LEU A 274 -21.53 -10.90 -17.42
N VAL A 275 -20.82 -9.84 -17.76
CA VAL A 275 -19.98 -9.78 -18.96
C VAL A 275 -18.84 -10.80 -18.87
N ARG A 276 -18.13 -10.82 -17.76
CA ARG A 276 -16.98 -11.72 -17.53
C ARG A 276 -17.38 -13.20 -17.61
N ASP A 277 -18.52 -13.55 -17.06
CA ASP A 277 -18.98 -14.95 -16.95
C ASP A 277 -19.67 -15.46 -18.22
N ASN A 278 -19.92 -14.59 -19.22
CA ASN A 278 -20.60 -14.92 -20.45
C ASN A 278 -19.77 -14.59 -21.72
N PRO A 279 -18.52 -15.10 -21.85
CA PRO A 279 -17.73 -14.86 -23.06
C PRO A 279 -18.42 -15.45 -24.29
N GLY A 280 -18.57 -14.66 -25.35
CA GLY A 280 -19.19 -15.06 -26.60
C GLY A 280 -20.70 -15.32 -26.55
N LYS A 281 -21.36 -15.10 -25.41
CA LYS A 281 -22.81 -15.28 -25.26
C LYS A 281 -23.53 -13.93 -25.32
N PRO A 282 -24.62 -13.80 -26.09
CA PRO A 282 -25.35 -12.55 -26.19
C PRO A 282 -26.07 -12.20 -24.88
N LEU A 283 -25.94 -10.95 -24.45
CA LEU A 283 -26.65 -10.35 -23.33
C LEU A 283 -27.62 -9.29 -23.86
N ALA A 284 -28.90 -9.41 -23.50
CA ALA A 284 -29.91 -8.42 -23.86
C ALA A 284 -29.83 -7.22 -22.92
N LEU A 285 -29.48 -6.06 -23.45
CA LEU A 285 -29.38 -4.82 -22.70
C LEU A 285 -30.59 -3.91 -22.99
N GLU A 286 -31.14 -3.33 -21.92
CA GLU A 286 -32.02 -2.17 -22.03
C GLU A 286 -31.21 -0.95 -21.56
N VAL A 287 -31.07 0.02 -22.43
CA VAL A 287 -30.21 1.18 -22.28
C VAL A 287 -31.04 2.45 -22.40
N GLU A 288 -30.79 3.41 -21.53
CA GLU A 288 -31.35 4.75 -21.64
C GLU A 288 -30.33 5.69 -22.30
N ARG A 289 -30.73 6.29 -23.42
CA ARG A 289 -29.94 7.27 -24.16
C ARG A 289 -30.75 8.53 -24.35
N GLN A 290 -30.29 9.64 -23.79
CA GLN A 290 -30.98 10.95 -23.89
C GLN A 290 -32.47 10.86 -23.54
N GLY A 291 -32.81 10.12 -22.47
CA GLY A 291 -34.17 9.93 -22.00
C GLY A 291 -35.01 8.91 -22.82
N SER A 292 -34.45 8.30 -23.85
CA SER A 292 -35.11 7.28 -24.65
C SER A 292 -34.58 5.89 -24.34
N SER A 293 -35.48 4.91 -24.22
CA SER A 293 -35.10 3.50 -23.98
C SER A 293 -34.75 2.82 -25.32
N LEU A 294 -33.63 2.10 -25.32
CA LEU A 294 -33.11 1.33 -26.45
C LEU A 294 -32.82 -0.10 -26.02
N SER A 295 -33.14 -1.05 -26.89
CA SER A 295 -32.76 -2.45 -26.68
C SER A 295 -31.55 -2.77 -27.56
N LEU A 296 -30.46 -3.20 -26.94
CA LEU A 296 -29.23 -3.57 -27.63
C LEU A 296 -28.80 -4.98 -27.19
N THR A 297 -28.05 -5.65 -28.05
CA THR A 297 -27.47 -6.97 -27.73
C THR A 297 -25.97 -6.86 -27.68
N LEU A 298 -25.40 -7.17 -26.49
CA LEU A 298 -23.95 -7.20 -26.26
C LEU A 298 -23.47 -8.65 -26.25
N THR A 299 -22.56 -8.98 -27.13
CA THR A 299 -21.86 -10.28 -27.10
C THR A 299 -20.43 -10.03 -26.67
N PRO A 300 -20.05 -10.34 -25.41
CA PRO A 300 -18.71 -10.09 -24.91
C PRO A 300 -17.65 -10.81 -25.73
N ASP A 301 -16.54 -10.10 -26.01
CA ASP A 301 -15.35 -10.71 -26.60
C ASP A 301 -14.73 -11.69 -25.61
N THR A 302 -14.11 -12.75 -26.12
CA THR A 302 -13.41 -13.73 -25.29
C THR A 302 -11.95 -13.35 -25.12
N LYS A 303 -11.51 -13.17 -23.87
CA LYS A 303 -10.10 -13.02 -23.52
C LYS A 303 -9.61 -14.27 -22.81
N SER A 304 -8.50 -14.81 -23.27
CA SER A 304 -7.81 -15.93 -22.61
C SER A 304 -6.73 -15.37 -21.68
N GLY A 305 -6.96 -15.47 -20.37
CA GLY A 305 -5.99 -15.10 -19.37
C GLY A 305 -6.05 -16.10 -18.21
N GLY A 306 -4.91 -16.68 -17.84
CA GLY A 306 -4.81 -17.50 -16.64
C GLY A 306 -5.59 -18.83 -16.61
N GLY A 307 -5.91 -19.41 -17.77
CA GLY A 307 -6.52 -20.77 -17.85
C GLY A 307 -8.04 -20.81 -17.91
N LYS A 308 -8.76 -19.70 -17.79
CA LYS A 308 -10.23 -19.61 -17.97
C LYS A 308 -10.55 -18.54 -18.99
N ALA A 309 -11.48 -18.82 -19.89
CA ALA A 309 -11.99 -17.82 -20.83
C ALA A 309 -12.90 -16.83 -20.10
N GLU A 310 -12.63 -15.56 -20.22
CA GLU A 310 -13.40 -14.47 -19.63
C GLU A 310 -13.97 -13.55 -20.71
N GLY A 311 -15.16 -13.02 -20.47
CA GLY A 311 -15.81 -12.06 -21.33
C GLY A 311 -15.28 -10.64 -21.13
N PHE A 312 -15.23 -9.87 -22.19
CA PHE A 312 -14.78 -8.47 -22.19
C PHE A 312 -15.68 -7.60 -23.09
N ALA A 313 -16.11 -6.46 -22.59
CA ALA A 313 -17.01 -5.56 -23.32
C ALA A 313 -16.30 -4.33 -23.90
N GLY A 314 -15.25 -3.84 -23.27
CA GLY A 314 -14.52 -2.64 -23.69
C GLY A 314 -15.25 -1.34 -23.36
N VAL A 315 -15.74 -1.22 -22.13
CA VAL A 315 -16.43 -0.04 -21.61
C VAL A 315 -15.77 0.47 -20.33
N VAL A 316 -15.84 1.79 -20.13
CA VAL A 316 -15.41 2.46 -18.91
C VAL A 316 -16.64 3.11 -18.28
N PRO A 317 -16.95 2.84 -17.00
CA PRO A 317 -18.09 3.44 -16.34
C PRO A 317 -17.79 4.87 -15.91
N LYS A 318 -18.87 5.65 -15.68
CA LYS A 318 -18.77 6.96 -15.05
C LYS A 318 -18.50 6.78 -13.54
N VAL A 319 -17.41 7.37 -13.08
CA VAL A 319 -17.04 7.41 -11.67
C VAL A 319 -17.35 8.79 -11.09
N ILE A 320 -18.16 8.82 -10.04
CA ILE A 320 -18.36 10.02 -9.22
C ILE A 320 -17.31 9.98 -8.12
N PRO A 321 -16.36 10.92 -8.11
CA PRO A 321 -15.31 10.94 -7.09
C PRO A 321 -15.91 11.12 -5.70
N LEU A 322 -15.20 10.65 -4.68
CA LEU A 322 -15.58 10.85 -3.29
C LEU A 322 -15.60 12.36 -2.98
N PRO A 323 -16.70 12.90 -2.41
CA PRO A 323 -16.77 14.31 -2.01
C PRO A 323 -15.67 14.67 -1.00
N ASP A 324 -15.20 15.91 -1.05
CA ASP A 324 -14.08 16.38 -0.21
C ASP A 324 -14.38 16.32 1.30
N GLU A 325 -15.66 16.39 1.69
CA GLU A 325 -16.09 16.26 3.09
C GLU A 325 -15.73 14.90 3.73
N TYR A 326 -15.53 13.84 2.91
CA TYR A 326 -15.09 12.52 3.35
C TYR A 326 -13.57 12.35 3.33
N LYS A 327 -12.85 13.32 2.80
CA LYS A 327 -11.38 13.31 2.78
C LYS A 327 -10.85 13.95 4.06
N THR A 328 -9.75 13.42 4.55
CA THR A 328 -9.06 13.96 5.73
C THR A 328 -7.55 13.97 5.49
N ILE A 329 -6.87 14.83 6.23
CA ILE A 329 -5.42 14.84 6.28
C ILE A 329 -5.03 14.62 7.74
N ARG A 330 -4.38 13.51 8.02
CA ARG A 330 -3.83 13.23 9.34
C ARG A 330 -2.48 13.92 9.45
N GLN A 331 -2.45 15.00 10.22
CA GLN A 331 -1.26 15.79 10.45
C GLN A 331 -1.00 15.92 11.95
N TYR A 332 0.24 15.80 12.33
CA TYR A 332 0.68 15.85 13.72
C TYR A 332 1.62 17.02 13.94
N GLY A 333 1.63 17.56 15.15
CA GLY A 333 2.66 18.52 15.55
C GLY A 333 4.05 17.85 15.64
N PRO A 334 5.13 18.62 15.65
CA PRO A 334 6.51 18.07 15.58
C PRO A 334 6.83 17.02 16.64
N PHE A 335 6.34 17.19 17.87
CA PHE A 335 6.59 16.25 18.97
C PHE A 335 5.68 15.02 18.92
N SER A 336 4.39 15.20 18.64
CA SER A 336 3.45 14.08 18.50
C SER A 336 3.77 13.22 17.28
N ALA A 337 4.29 13.82 16.22
CA ALA A 337 4.76 13.10 15.02
C ALA A 337 5.93 12.13 15.34
N ILE A 338 6.79 12.43 16.33
CA ILE A 338 7.85 11.50 16.76
C ILE A 338 7.25 10.25 17.39
N VAL A 339 6.27 10.43 18.27
CA VAL A 339 5.58 9.30 18.94
C VAL A 339 4.91 8.41 17.90
N GLU A 340 4.12 8.99 17.02
CA GLU A 340 3.43 8.27 15.93
C GLU A 340 4.41 7.56 14.98
N ALA A 341 5.51 8.21 14.61
CA ALA A 341 6.55 7.62 13.76
C ALA A 341 7.20 6.40 14.44
N THR A 342 7.49 6.50 15.73
CA THR A 342 8.06 5.40 16.51
C THR A 342 7.08 4.25 16.63
N ASP A 343 5.83 4.52 16.95
CA ASP A 343 4.77 3.51 17.06
C ASP A 343 4.52 2.80 15.72
N LYS A 344 4.46 3.55 14.63
CA LYS A 344 4.30 2.99 13.29
C LYS A 344 5.45 2.08 12.90
N THR A 345 6.68 2.51 13.15
CA THR A 345 7.88 1.70 12.87
C THR A 345 7.87 0.42 13.70
N TRP A 346 7.50 0.51 14.98
CA TRP A 346 7.40 -0.63 15.89
C TRP A 346 6.30 -1.63 15.47
N GLN A 347 5.15 -1.13 15.06
CA GLN A 347 4.04 -1.97 14.56
C GLN A 347 4.45 -2.75 13.31
N LEU A 348 5.09 -2.08 12.34
CA LEU A 348 5.57 -2.74 11.12
C LEU A 348 6.62 -3.82 11.43
N MET A 349 7.51 -3.56 12.38
CA MET A 349 8.51 -4.54 12.83
C MET A 349 7.86 -5.77 13.47
N LYS A 350 6.80 -5.58 14.28
CA LYS A 350 6.04 -6.70 14.87
C LYS A 350 5.31 -7.53 13.81
N LEU A 351 4.69 -6.90 12.81
CA LEU A 351 4.00 -7.58 11.73
C LEU A 351 4.96 -8.48 10.94
N THR A 352 6.13 -7.97 10.56
CA THR A 352 7.15 -8.74 9.84
C THR A 352 7.58 -9.98 10.64
N ARG A 353 7.72 -9.84 11.96
CA ARG A 353 8.11 -10.97 12.82
C ARG A 353 7.01 -12.03 12.97
N SER A 354 5.73 -11.64 12.95
CA SER A 354 4.62 -12.59 13.05
C SER A 354 4.44 -13.41 11.77
N GLU A 355 4.77 -12.86 10.61
CA GLU A 355 4.76 -13.58 9.33
C GLU A 355 5.84 -14.64 9.24
N GLU A 356 7.06 -14.39 9.76
CA GLU A 356 8.12 -15.40 9.84
C GLU A 356 7.68 -16.62 10.67
N HIS A 357 7.02 -16.41 11.81
CA HIS A 357 6.53 -17.51 12.65
C HIS A 357 5.40 -18.31 12.01
N THR A 358 4.59 -17.72 11.17
CA THR A 358 3.51 -18.44 10.44
C THR A 358 4.02 -19.20 9.24
N SER A 359 5.13 -18.78 8.63
CA SER A 359 5.76 -19.48 7.50
C SER A 359 6.59 -20.70 7.94
N GLU A 360 7.15 -20.70 9.16
CA GLU A 360 7.90 -21.84 9.71
C GLU A 360 7.00 -22.99 10.22
N LEU A 361 5.69 -22.76 10.36
CA LEU A 361 4.72 -23.76 10.83
C LEU A 361 3.90 -24.40 9.66
N ARG A 362 4.24 -24.11 8.41
CA ARG A 362 3.73 -24.77 7.20
C ARG A 362 4.84 -25.55 6.51
#